data_9a4281002ac6884d6d6cb96b092464fd
#
_entry.id   9a4281002ac6884d6d6cb96b092464fd
#
_cell.length_a   1.000
_cell.length_b   1.000
_cell.length_c   1.000
_cell.angle_alpha   90.00
_cell.angle_beta   90.00
_cell.angle_gamma   90.00
#
_symmetry.space_group_name_H-M   'P 1'
#
loop_
_entity.id
_entity.type
_entity.pdbx_description
1 polymer ?
#
loop_
_entity_poly.entity_id
_entity_poly.type
_entity_poly.pdbx_seq_one_letter_code
_entity_poly.pdbx_strand_id
1 'polypeptide(L)'
;MKNDILKHYIEVPDNLFALLSRYRVVIPGIQRHYVQGANNPKAESVRKQFIKEIFTAIEEKQNEFNLHFIYGPINTDGEDSFVPVDGQQRLTTLWLIARYAVEKAEPSDRKDLLRLLSRFTYEDRINAKRFCQALTCEDSRWDITQDPNPEILCQDWFVDYWKEDETVASMMRMLSTIHEEWNKHQNTITVEDVLEVIASK
;
A
#
# COMPACT_ATOMS: atom_id res chain seq x y z
N MET A 1 -38.75 0.29 10.04
CA MET A 1 -37.66 1.13 9.52
C MET A 1 -36.37 1.13 10.38
N LYS A 2 -36.14 0.21 11.29
CA LYS A 2 -34.89 0.10 12.09
C LYS A 2 -34.01 -1.10 11.73
N ASN A 3 -34.45 -1.99 10.83
CA ASN A 3 -33.74 -3.24 10.53
C ASN A 3 -32.95 -3.26 9.20
N ASP A 4 -32.99 -2.18 8.42
CA ASP A 4 -32.29 -2.17 7.10
C ASP A 4 -30.87 -1.59 7.15
N ILE A 5 -30.52 -0.87 8.21
CA ILE A 5 -29.18 -0.27 8.33
C ILE A 5 -28.10 -1.31 8.66
N LEU A 6 -28.45 -2.39 9.35
CA LEU A 6 -27.50 -3.44 9.75
C LEU A 6 -27.22 -4.49 8.67
N LYS A 7 -27.99 -4.54 7.59
CA LYS A 7 -27.80 -5.51 6.49
C LYS A 7 -26.64 -5.21 5.54
N HIS A 8 -25.97 -4.09 5.69
CA HIS A 8 -24.87 -3.66 4.80
C HIS A 8 -23.48 -3.67 5.44
N TYR A 9 -23.35 -4.16 6.67
CA TYR A 9 -22.03 -4.46 7.23
C TYR A 9 -21.58 -5.84 6.74
N ILE A 10 -21.00 -5.85 5.54
CA ILE A 10 -20.27 -7.02 5.06
C ILE A 10 -18.94 -6.99 5.81
N GLU A 11 -18.58 -8.10 6.46
CA GLU A 11 -17.23 -8.26 6.99
C GLU A 11 -16.23 -8.07 5.85
N VAL A 12 -15.46 -7.00 5.95
CA VAL A 12 -14.36 -6.73 5.02
C VAL A 12 -13.26 -7.74 5.35
N PRO A 13 -12.66 -8.38 4.36
CA PRO A 13 -11.55 -9.29 4.60
C PRO A 13 -10.47 -8.67 5.48
N ASP A 14 -9.95 -9.44 6.44
CA ASP A 14 -9.05 -8.97 7.49
C ASP A 14 -7.64 -8.62 6.99
N ASN A 15 -7.35 -8.82 5.70
CA ASN A 15 -6.05 -8.55 5.12
C ASN A 15 -6.13 -7.90 3.74
N LEU A 16 -5.03 -7.23 3.35
CA LEU A 16 -4.98 -6.46 2.12
C LEU A 16 -5.20 -7.32 0.86
N PHE A 17 -4.58 -8.49 0.77
CA PHE A 17 -4.70 -9.33 -0.43
C PHE A 17 -6.10 -9.94 -0.58
N ALA A 18 -6.70 -10.39 0.51
CA ALA A 18 -8.08 -10.86 0.51
C ALA A 18 -9.05 -9.71 0.18
N LEU A 19 -8.77 -8.50 0.68
CA LEU A 19 -9.52 -7.30 0.34
C LEU A 19 -9.41 -6.99 -1.17
N LEU A 20 -8.20 -6.96 -1.71
CA LEU A 20 -7.95 -6.69 -3.14
C LEU A 20 -8.44 -7.82 -4.05
N SER A 21 -8.45 -9.07 -3.61
CA SER A 21 -9.00 -10.17 -4.40
C SER A 21 -10.52 -10.06 -4.57
N ARG A 22 -11.20 -9.54 -3.56
CA ARG A 22 -12.65 -9.42 -3.54
C ARG A 22 -13.14 -8.08 -4.08
N TYR A 23 -12.48 -6.99 -3.71
CA TYR A 23 -12.91 -5.63 -4.03
C TYR A 23 -11.80 -4.84 -4.71
N ARG A 24 -12.20 -3.88 -5.51
CA ARG A 24 -11.34 -2.76 -5.87
C ARG A 24 -11.29 -1.80 -4.68
N VAL A 25 -10.09 -1.40 -4.24
CA VAL A 25 -9.93 -0.40 -3.17
C VAL A 25 -9.80 0.99 -3.80
N VAL A 26 -10.73 1.88 -3.49
CA VAL A 26 -10.79 3.23 -4.05
C VAL A 26 -10.66 4.25 -2.94
N ILE A 27 -9.54 4.94 -2.86
CA ILE A 27 -9.35 6.04 -1.91
C ILE A 27 -10.11 7.27 -2.40
N PRO A 28 -11.16 7.72 -1.68
CA PRO A 28 -12.02 8.81 -2.16
C PRO A 28 -11.34 10.17 -2.11
N GLY A 29 -11.72 11.05 -3.03
CA GLY A 29 -11.15 12.39 -3.18
C GLY A 29 -11.36 13.31 -1.99
N ILE A 30 -12.45 13.11 -1.24
CA ILE A 30 -12.76 13.84 0.01
C ILE A 30 -11.75 13.58 1.13
N GLN A 31 -11.01 12.49 1.10
CA GLN A 31 -10.01 12.16 2.10
C GLN A 31 -8.77 13.06 1.96
N ARG A 32 -8.06 13.30 3.09
CA ARG A 32 -6.79 14.04 3.07
C ARG A 32 -5.74 13.38 2.17
N HIS A 33 -4.74 14.14 1.77
CA HIS A 33 -3.56 13.60 1.08
C HIS A 33 -2.91 12.46 1.86
N TYR A 34 -2.19 11.58 1.17
CA TYR A 34 -1.33 10.63 1.85
C TYR A 34 -0.15 11.40 2.48
N VAL A 35 -0.13 11.47 3.80
CA VAL A 35 0.81 12.31 4.56
C VAL A 35 1.74 11.52 5.48
N GLN A 36 1.64 10.19 5.55
CA GLN A 36 2.62 9.39 6.31
C GLN A 36 4.03 9.51 5.74
N GLY A 37 4.16 9.79 4.44
CA GLY A 37 5.41 10.13 3.80
C GLY A 37 5.75 11.63 3.76
N ALA A 38 5.03 12.50 4.47
CA ALA A 38 5.25 13.94 4.41
C ALA A 38 6.68 14.34 4.84
N ASN A 39 7.18 15.42 4.25
CA ASN A 39 8.54 15.94 4.50
C ASN A 39 8.57 16.90 5.68
N ASN A 40 8.40 16.36 6.88
CA ASN A 40 8.62 17.09 8.13
C ASN A 40 9.09 16.13 9.24
N PRO A 41 9.84 16.61 10.25
CA PRO A 41 10.46 15.75 11.27
C PRO A 41 9.45 14.88 12.05
N LYS A 42 8.25 15.40 12.30
CA LYS A 42 7.20 14.64 13.02
C LYS A 42 6.68 13.49 12.18
N ALA A 43 6.36 13.75 10.90
CA ALA A 43 5.89 12.71 9.99
C ALA A 43 6.97 11.66 9.72
N GLU A 44 8.23 12.08 9.63
CA GLU A 44 9.36 11.17 9.46
C GLU A 44 9.52 10.23 10.66
N SER A 45 9.46 10.76 11.88
CA SER A 45 9.54 9.95 13.09
C SER A 45 8.39 8.94 13.17
N VAL A 46 7.16 9.38 12.94
CA VAL A 46 5.98 8.50 12.94
C VAL A 46 6.08 7.43 11.86
N ARG A 47 6.52 7.80 10.65
CA ARG A 47 6.71 6.87 9.54
C ARG A 47 7.73 5.78 9.87
N LYS A 48 8.92 6.18 10.33
CA LYS A 48 9.98 5.25 10.68
C LYS A 48 9.56 4.30 11.80
N GLN A 49 8.88 4.83 12.83
CA GLN A 49 8.37 4.01 13.91
C GLN A 49 7.32 3.01 13.43
N PHE A 50 6.36 3.46 12.62
CA PHE A 50 5.30 2.61 12.09
C PHE A 50 5.83 1.47 11.21
N ILE A 51 6.76 1.77 10.29
CA ILE A 51 7.38 0.74 9.45
C ILE A 51 8.21 -0.23 10.29
N LYS A 52 8.99 0.28 11.26
CA LYS A 52 9.75 -0.57 12.18
C LYS A 52 8.84 -1.53 12.96
N GLU A 53 7.70 -1.06 13.48
CA GLU A 53 6.74 -1.90 14.21
C GLU A 53 6.19 -3.02 13.33
N ILE A 54 5.85 -2.72 12.05
CA ILE A 54 5.40 -3.74 11.09
C ILE A 54 6.50 -4.78 10.87
N PHE A 55 7.73 -4.37 10.57
CA PHE A 55 8.83 -5.30 10.30
C PHE A 55 9.23 -6.11 11.53
N THR A 56 9.19 -5.53 12.72
CA THR A 56 9.38 -6.27 13.97
C THR A 56 8.30 -7.34 14.16
N ALA A 57 7.03 -7.00 13.91
CA ALA A 57 5.92 -7.95 14.01
C ALA A 57 6.07 -9.12 13.02
N ILE A 58 6.55 -8.83 11.79
CA ILE A 58 6.84 -9.86 10.78
C ILE A 58 7.98 -10.77 11.28
N GLU A 59 9.09 -10.21 11.74
CA GLU A 59 10.26 -10.97 12.24
C GLU A 59 9.91 -11.86 13.44
N GLU A 60 9.11 -11.33 14.36
CA GLU A 60 8.65 -12.07 15.56
C GLU A 60 7.51 -13.04 15.26
N LYS A 61 7.03 -13.11 14.00
CA LYS A 61 5.89 -13.94 13.57
C LYS A 61 4.67 -13.76 14.47
N GLN A 62 4.38 -12.49 14.80
CA GLN A 62 3.23 -12.14 15.62
C GLN A 62 1.93 -12.49 14.88
N ASN A 63 1.17 -13.45 15.42
CA ASN A 63 -0.09 -13.89 14.81
C ASN A 63 -1.21 -12.82 14.85
N GLU A 64 -1.02 -11.75 15.63
CA GLU A 64 -2.00 -10.68 15.80
C GLU A 64 -1.31 -9.32 15.76
N PHE A 65 -0.90 -8.88 14.57
CA PHE A 65 -0.49 -7.50 14.38
C PHE A 65 -1.71 -6.63 14.08
N ASN A 66 -2.22 -5.96 15.11
CA ASN A 66 -3.45 -5.17 14.98
C ASN A 66 -3.16 -3.77 14.43
N LEU A 67 -3.46 -3.55 13.15
CA LEU A 67 -3.36 -2.24 12.47
C LEU A 67 -4.52 -1.29 12.79
N HIS A 68 -5.39 -1.63 13.75
CA HIS A 68 -6.66 -0.97 14.02
C HIS A 68 -7.69 -1.08 12.88
N PHE A 69 -8.93 -0.73 13.20
CA PHE A 69 -10.03 -0.88 12.26
C PHE A 69 -9.86 -0.04 10.99
N ILE A 70 -10.12 -0.67 9.86
CA ILE A 70 -10.32 -0.03 8.57
C ILE A 70 -11.78 -0.27 8.22
N TYR A 71 -12.53 0.79 7.97
CA TYR A 71 -13.95 0.66 7.64
C TYR A 71 -14.37 1.62 6.54
N GLY A 72 -15.40 1.23 5.80
CA GLY A 72 -15.99 1.99 4.73
C GLY A 72 -17.09 1.22 4.02
N PRO A 73 -17.90 1.88 3.20
CA PRO A 73 -18.92 1.22 2.39
C PRO A 73 -18.30 0.37 1.27
N ILE A 74 -19.07 -0.62 0.85
CA ILE A 74 -18.87 -1.34 -0.41
C ILE A 74 -19.85 -0.75 -1.40
N ASN A 75 -19.33 -0.24 -2.51
CA ASN A 75 -20.10 0.22 -3.64
C ASN A 75 -20.25 -0.92 -4.63
N THR A 76 -21.49 -1.26 -4.98
CA THR A 76 -21.85 -2.34 -5.90
C THR A 76 -22.33 -1.84 -7.25
N ASP A 77 -22.27 -0.53 -7.49
CA ASP A 77 -22.62 0.07 -8.79
C ASP A 77 -21.46 -0.16 -9.79
N GLY A 78 -21.49 -1.29 -10.48
CA GLY A 78 -20.46 -1.71 -11.41
C GLY A 78 -19.52 -2.77 -10.83
N GLU A 79 -18.20 -2.54 -10.88
CA GLU A 79 -17.24 -3.41 -10.20
C GLU A 79 -17.27 -3.13 -8.68
N ASP A 80 -17.47 -4.20 -7.89
CA ASP A 80 -17.51 -4.10 -6.43
C ASP A 80 -16.26 -3.39 -5.89
N SER A 81 -16.48 -2.28 -5.19
CA SER A 81 -15.39 -1.47 -4.65
C SER A 81 -15.56 -1.16 -3.19
N PHE A 82 -14.47 -1.27 -2.44
CA PHE A 82 -14.38 -0.82 -1.06
C PHE A 82 -13.85 0.62 -1.02
N VAL A 83 -14.59 1.50 -0.38
CA VAL A 83 -14.27 2.93 -0.26
C VAL A 83 -13.98 3.25 1.21
N PRO A 84 -12.72 3.31 1.66
CA PRO A 84 -12.40 3.50 3.06
C PRO A 84 -12.80 4.89 3.54
N VAL A 85 -13.56 4.94 4.63
CA VAL A 85 -13.88 6.17 5.37
C VAL A 85 -12.78 6.48 6.39
N ASP A 86 -12.20 5.43 7.00
CA ASP A 86 -11.01 5.53 7.84
C ASP A 86 -10.00 4.43 7.47
N GLY A 87 -8.74 4.66 7.82
CA GLY A 87 -7.65 3.72 7.56
C GLY A 87 -6.94 3.89 6.22
N GLN A 88 -7.31 4.88 5.39
CA GLN A 88 -6.71 5.10 4.07
C GLN A 88 -5.18 5.23 4.10
N GLN A 89 -4.62 5.90 5.13
CA GLN A 89 -3.17 6.06 5.27
C GLN A 89 -2.49 4.72 5.48
N ARG A 90 -3.07 3.87 6.32
CA ARG A 90 -2.59 2.51 6.61
C ARG A 90 -2.71 1.62 5.38
N LEU A 91 -3.85 1.62 4.70
CA LEU A 91 -4.04 0.87 3.45
C LEU A 91 -3.01 1.26 2.40
N THR A 92 -2.76 2.56 2.20
CA THR A 92 -1.74 3.02 1.27
C THR A 92 -0.35 2.53 1.67
N THR A 93 -0.01 2.59 2.96
CA THR A 93 1.30 2.11 3.44
C THR A 93 1.45 0.59 3.27
N LEU A 94 0.44 -0.21 3.61
CA LEU A 94 0.45 -1.65 3.39
C LEU A 94 0.58 -2.00 1.91
N TRP A 95 -0.14 -1.27 1.06
CA TRP A 95 -0.04 -1.43 -0.39
C TRP A 95 1.39 -1.13 -0.90
N LEU A 96 2.05 -0.09 -0.38
CA LEU A 96 3.43 0.24 -0.72
C LEU A 96 4.42 -0.84 -0.24
N ILE A 97 4.22 -1.40 0.96
CA ILE A 97 5.03 -2.52 1.46
C ILE A 97 4.86 -3.74 0.55
N ALA A 98 3.61 -4.10 0.22
CA ALA A 98 3.32 -5.20 -0.69
C ALA A 98 3.94 -4.94 -2.08
N ARG A 99 3.82 -3.72 -2.62
CA ARG A 99 4.43 -3.36 -3.90
C ARG A 99 5.96 -3.47 -3.87
N TYR A 100 6.59 -3.05 -2.77
CA TYR A 100 8.04 -3.21 -2.59
C TYR A 100 8.43 -4.70 -2.51
N ALA A 101 7.69 -5.51 -1.77
CA ALA A 101 7.93 -6.96 -1.66
C ALA A 101 7.85 -7.67 -3.02
N VAL A 102 6.96 -7.22 -3.91
CA VAL A 102 6.82 -7.79 -5.28
C VAL A 102 8.09 -7.62 -6.11
N GLU A 103 8.92 -6.60 -5.88
CA GLU A 103 10.22 -6.49 -6.58
C GLU A 103 11.22 -7.57 -6.16
N LYS A 104 11.04 -8.17 -4.97
CA LYS A 104 11.85 -9.28 -4.46
C LYS A 104 11.23 -10.65 -4.74
N ALA A 105 9.98 -10.70 -5.20
CA ALA A 105 9.28 -11.95 -5.47
C ALA A 105 9.84 -12.67 -6.71
N GLU A 106 9.65 -13.99 -6.74
CA GLU A 106 9.98 -14.78 -7.92
C GLU A 106 9.21 -14.30 -9.16
N PRO A 107 9.83 -14.35 -10.35
CA PRO A 107 9.19 -13.87 -11.58
C PRO A 107 7.84 -14.53 -11.90
N SER A 108 7.63 -15.79 -11.48
CA SER A 108 6.37 -16.52 -11.66
C SER A 108 5.20 -15.85 -10.94
N ASP A 109 5.44 -15.33 -9.75
CA ASP A 109 4.37 -14.82 -8.88
C ASP A 109 4.17 -13.31 -9.07
N ARG A 110 5.19 -12.63 -9.56
CA ARG A 110 5.21 -11.19 -9.73
C ARG A 110 4.01 -10.66 -10.53
N LYS A 111 3.68 -11.30 -11.64
CA LYS A 111 2.60 -10.87 -12.53
C LYS A 111 1.24 -10.89 -11.84
N ASP A 112 0.92 -11.96 -11.14
CA ASP A 112 -0.36 -12.11 -10.45
C ASP A 112 -0.45 -11.15 -9.26
N LEU A 113 0.65 -10.95 -8.52
CA LEU A 113 0.72 -9.96 -7.44
C LEU A 113 0.54 -8.53 -7.94
N LEU A 114 1.19 -8.14 -9.04
CA LEU A 114 0.98 -6.82 -9.65
C LEU A 114 -0.46 -6.62 -10.13
N ARG A 115 -1.06 -7.65 -10.74
CA ARG A 115 -2.48 -7.61 -11.15
C ARG A 115 -3.40 -7.41 -9.95
N LEU A 116 -3.12 -8.06 -8.82
CA LEU A 116 -3.87 -7.88 -7.60
C LEU A 116 -3.69 -6.46 -7.03
N LEU A 117 -2.46 -5.98 -6.94
CA LEU A 117 -2.14 -4.64 -6.45
C LEU A 117 -2.72 -3.52 -7.35
N SER A 118 -2.93 -3.77 -8.65
CA SER A 118 -3.55 -2.80 -9.57
C SER A 118 -5.02 -2.49 -9.26
N ARG A 119 -5.64 -3.27 -8.37
CA ARG A 119 -7.00 -3.03 -7.87
C ARG A 119 -7.08 -1.95 -6.78
N PHE A 120 -5.93 -1.42 -6.33
CA PHE A 120 -5.86 -0.25 -5.45
C PHE A 120 -5.72 1.04 -6.27
N THR A 121 -6.53 2.06 -5.97
CA THR A 121 -6.52 3.30 -6.74
C THR A 121 -6.98 4.51 -5.91
N TYR A 122 -6.75 5.69 -6.44
CA TYR A 122 -7.33 6.96 -5.98
C TYR A 122 -8.46 7.40 -6.92
N GLU A 123 -9.53 7.99 -6.38
CA GLU A 123 -10.67 8.48 -7.15
C GLU A 123 -10.32 9.77 -7.90
N ASP A 124 -10.20 10.89 -7.19
CA ASP A 124 -10.06 12.23 -7.78
C ASP A 124 -8.62 12.76 -7.83
N ARG A 125 -7.66 12.04 -7.24
CA ARG A 125 -6.24 12.41 -7.27
C ARG A 125 -5.58 11.82 -8.51
N ILE A 126 -5.70 12.53 -9.62
CA ILE A 126 -5.28 12.04 -10.95
C ILE A 126 -3.81 11.60 -10.95
N ASN A 127 -2.91 12.39 -10.33
CA ASN A 127 -1.48 12.05 -10.29
C ASN A 127 -1.21 10.81 -9.45
N ALA A 128 -1.77 10.72 -8.24
CA ALA A 128 -1.65 9.55 -7.39
C ALA A 128 -2.23 8.29 -8.05
N LYS A 129 -3.40 8.42 -8.71
CA LYS A 129 -4.01 7.34 -9.49
C LYS A 129 -3.08 6.83 -10.59
N ARG A 130 -2.56 7.73 -11.42
CA ARG A 130 -1.63 7.39 -12.50
C ARG A 130 -0.33 6.80 -11.99
N PHE A 131 0.20 7.34 -10.89
CA PHE A 131 1.39 6.82 -10.24
C PHE A 131 1.18 5.40 -9.73
N CYS A 132 0.07 5.10 -9.04
CA CYS A 132 -0.27 3.73 -8.62
C CYS A 132 -0.40 2.77 -9.81
N GLN A 133 -1.04 3.22 -10.90
CA GLN A 133 -1.14 2.44 -12.13
C GLN A 133 0.24 2.15 -12.74
N ALA A 134 1.10 3.17 -12.83
CA ALA A 134 2.45 3.01 -13.35
C ALA A 134 3.28 2.05 -12.50
N LEU A 135 3.23 2.16 -11.16
CA LEU A 135 3.93 1.26 -10.25
C LEU A 135 3.49 -0.21 -10.39
N THR A 136 2.27 -0.48 -10.85
CA THR A 136 1.74 -1.84 -11.01
C THR A 136 1.81 -2.37 -12.45
N CYS A 137 2.43 -1.64 -13.37
CA CYS A 137 2.74 -2.15 -14.71
C CYS A 137 3.83 -3.24 -14.64
N GLU A 138 3.75 -4.24 -15.51
CA GLU A 138 4.73 -5.34 -15.55
C GLU A 138 6.16 -4.85 -15.81
N ASP A 139 6.30 -3.78 -16.59
CA ASP A 139 7.59 -3.16 -16.92
C ASP A 139 8.11 -2.20 -15.84
N SER A 140 7.31 -1.91 -14.82
CA SER A 140 7.72 -1.07 -13.70
C SER A 140 8.65 -1.84 -12.77
N ARG A 141 9.95 -1.70 -12.99
CA ARG A 141 11.01 -2.33 -12.18
C ARG A 141 12.02 -1.28 -11.74
N TRP A 142 12.65 -1.53 -10.61
CA TRP A 142 13.81 -0.78 -10.13
C TRP A 142 14.82 -1.72 -9.49
N ASP A 143 16.06 -1.27 -9.37
CA ASP A 143 17.09 -2.01 -8.67
C ASP A 143 16.83 -1.98 -7.16
N ILE A 144 16.47 -3.12 -6.62
CA ILE A 144 16.11 -3.29 -5.23
C ILE A 144 17.30 -3.18 -4.26
N THR A 145 18.53 -3.18 -4.77
CA THR A 145 19.74 -2.93 -3.98
C THR A 145 19.97 -1.45 -3.71
N GLN A 146 19.25 -0.59 -4.44
CA GLN A 146 19.32 0.87 -4.33
C GLN A 146 18.04 1.43 -3.69
N ASP A 147 18.13 2.69 -3.21
CA ASP A 147 16.93 3.42 -2.78
C ASP A 147 15.94 3.53 -3.95
N PRO A 148 14.68 3.07 -3.79
CA PRO A 148 13.68 3.15 -4.85
C PRO A 148 13.39 4.57 -5.34
N ASN A 149 13.56 5.58 -4.51
CA ASN A 149 13.18 6.93 -4.87
C ASN A 149 13.97 7.47 -6.07
N PRO A 150 15.30 7.54 -6.08
CA PRO A 150 16.05 7.95 -7.28
C PRO A 150 15.85 6.99 -8.45
N GLU A 151 15.72 5.68 -8.21
CA GLU A 151 15.48 4.68 -9.25
C GLU A 151 14.17 4.91 -10.01
N ILE A 152 13.08 5.17 -9.27
CA ILE A 152 11.77 5.46 -9.84
C ILE A 152 11.78 6.80 -10.61
N LEU A 153 12.47 7.81 -10.10
CA LEU A 153 12.60 9.11 -10.77
C LEU A 153 13.29 9.02 -12.16
N CYS A 154 14.13 8.00 -12.37
CA CYS A 154 14.82 7.77 -13.63
C CYS A 154 14.04 6.90 -14.63
N GLN A 155 12.86 6.38 -14.25
CA GLN A 155 12.06 5.54 -15.13
C GLN A 155 11.37 6.36 -16.23
N ASP A 156 11.31 5.83 -17.45
CA ASP A 156 10.67 6.48 -18.60
C ASP A 156 9.16 6.75 -18.39
N TRP A 157 8.50 5.96 -17.53
CA TRP A 157 7.08 6.14 -17.19
C TRP A 157 6.85 7.19 -16.12
N PHE A 158 7.90 7.65 -15.40
CA PHE A 158 7.76 8.67 -14.36
C PHE A 158 7.63 10.06 -14.99
N VAL A 159 6.63 10.81 -14.55
CA VAL A 159 6.33 12.13 -15.07
C VAL A 159 6.83 13.19 -14.10
N ASP A 160 7.69 14.09 -14.55
CA ASP A 160 8.40 15.07 -13.70
C ASP A 160 7.51 15.88 -12.76
N TYR A 161 6.34 16.34 -13.21
CA TYR A 161 5.42 17.11 -12.36
C TYR A 161 4.80 16.30 -11.22
N TRP A 162 4.92 14.96 -11.20
CA TRP A 162 4.48 14.14 -10.07
C TRP A 162 5.30 14.37 -8.81
N LYS A 163 6.54 14.87 -8.92
CA LYS A 163 7.37 15.27 -7.77
C LYS A 163 6.71 16.33 -6.89
N GLU A 164 5.89 17.19 -7.52
CA GLU A 164 5.19 18.28 -6.86
C GLU A 164 3.85 17.84 -6.25
N ASP A 165 3.36 16.65 -6.61
CA ASP A 165 2.15 16.09 -5.99
C ASP A 165 2.47 15.55 -4.59
N GLU A 166 1.81 16.11 -3.58
CA GLU A 166 2.07 15.78 -2.16
C GLU A 166 1.88 14.30 -1.87
N THR A 167 0.87 13.67 -2.48
CA THR A 167 0.57 12.25 -2.29
C THR A 167 1.65 11.38 -2.93
N VAL A 168 2.04 11.67 -4.17
CA VAL A 168 3.09 10.93 -4.87
C VAL A 168 4.44 11.10 -4.17
N ALA A 169 4.83 12.32 -3.85
CA ALA A 169 6.07 12.60 -3.14
C ALA A 169 6.12 11.90 -1.77
N SER A 170 4.97 11.79 -1.08
CA SER A 170 4.88 11.04 0.18
C SER A 170 5.00 9.53 -0.02
N MET A 171 4.42 8.97 -1.10
CA MET A 171 4.58 7.56 -1.46
C MET A 171 6.04 7.21 -1.77
N MET A 172 6.73 8.08 -2.52
CA MET A 172 8.13 7.91 -2.85
C MET A 172 9.02 7.86 -1.60
N ARG A 173 8.84 8.81 -0.67
CA ARG A 173 9.55 8.81 0.62
C ARG A 173 9.23 7.61 1.50
N MET A 174 7.99 7.11 1.43
CA MET A 174 7.61 5.89 2.14
C MET A 174 8.33 4.67 1.56
N LEU A 175 8.46 4.55 0.24
CA LEU A 175 9.22 3.46 -0.39
C LEU A 175 10.69 3.47 0.05
N SER A 176 11.34 4.64 0.14
CA SER A 176 12.69 4.76 0.70
C SER A 176 12.75 4.27 2.16
N THR A 177 11.76 4.63 2.98
CA THR A 177 11.72 4.19 4.39
C THR A 177 11.51 2.67 4.49
N ILE A 178 10.68 2.08 3.63
CA ILE A 178 10.48 0.63 3.56
C ILE A 178 11.79 -0.06 3.15
N HIS A 179 12.50 0.48 2.15
CA HIS A 179 13.80 -0.02 1.72
C HIS A 179 14.84 0.01 2.86
N GLU A 180 14.95 1.14 3.56
CA GLU A 180 15.86 1.28 4.71
C GLU A 180 15.57 0.22 5.80
N GLU A 181 14.30 -0.01 6.12
CA GLU A 181 13.93 -0.98 7.14
C GLU A 181 14.09 -2.42 6.65
N TRP A 182 13.68 -2.73 5.42
CA TRP A 182 13.90 -4.05 4.83
C TRP A 182 15.37 -4.48 4.89
N ASN A 183 16.28 -3.58 4.54
CA ASN A 183 17.71 -3.87 4.53
C ASN A 183 18.27 -4.20 5.93
N LYS A 184 17.65 -3.72 7.01
CA LYS A 184 18.01 -4.11 8.37
C LYS A 184 17.61 -5.55 8.70
N HIS A 185 16.54 -6.03 8.09
CA HIS A 185 15.94 -7.35 8.34
C HIS A 185 16.17 -8.35 7.20
N GLN A 186 17.01 -8.03 6.20
CA GLN A 186 17.18 -8.82 4.97
C GLN A 186 17.64 -10.28 5.19
N ASN A 187 18.22 -10.60 6.36
CA ASN A 187 18.66 -11.93 6.70
C ASN A 187 17.66 -12.71 7.57
N THR A 188 16.60 -12.08 8.02
CA THR A 188 15.64 -12.62 8.99
C THR A 188 14.20 -12.64 8.45
N ILE A 189 13.90 -11.83 7.45
CA ILE A 189 12.56 -11.72 6.84
C ILE A 189 12.64 -12.09 5.36
N THR A 190 11.73 -12.96 4.93
CA THR A 190 11.53 -13.30 3.53
C THR A 190 10.39 -12.51 2.89
N VAL A 191 10.27 -12.58 1.57
CA VAL A 191 9.13 -12.02 0.85
C VAL A 191 7.83 -12.67 1.29
N GLU A 192 7.86 -13.98 1.48
CA GLU A 192 6.73 -14.78 1.92
C GLU A 192 6.25 -14.34 3.31
N ASP A 193 7.16 -14.12 4.26
CA ASP A 193 6.82 -13.63 5.61
C ASP A 193 6.09 -12.28 5.53
N VAL A 194 6.57 -11.35 4.68
CA VAL A 194 5.92 -10.04 4.48
C VAL A 194 4.55 -10.19 3.83
N LEU A 195 4.46 -11.00 2.78
CA LEU A 195 3.19 -11.23 2.09
C LEU A 195 2.20 -11.96 2.99
N GLU A 196 2.65 -12.91 3.82
CA GLU A 196 1.81 -13.63 4.77
C GLU A 196 1.22 -12.69 5.83
N VAL A 197 2.02 -11.81 6.45
CA VAL A 197 1.51 -10.85 7.45
C VAL A 197 0.55 -9.83 6.83
N ILE A 198 0.84 -9.37 5.61
CA ILE A 198 -0.09 -8.50 4.86
C ILE A 198 -1.32 -9.28 4.41
N ALA A 199 -1.22 -10.62 4.30
CA ALA A 199 -2.29 -11.54 3.95
C ALA A 199 -2.94 -12.23 5.15
N SER A 200 -2.36 -12.18 6.35
CA SER A 200 -2.93 -12.77 7.57
C SER A 200 -3.91 -11.83 8.28
N LYS A 201 -4.71 -12.40 9.15
CA LYS A 201 -5.84 -11.78 9.87
C LYS A 201 -5.45 -10.55 10.69
#